data_c1fed41ce0e2a54d21f683fef255ede0
#
_entry.id   c1fed41ce0e2a54d21f683fef255ede0
#
_cell.length_a   1.000
_cell.length_b   1.000
_cell.length_c   1.000
_cell.angle_alpha   90.00
_cell.angle_beta   90.00
_cell.angle_gamma   90.00
#
_symmetry.space_group_name_H-M   'P 1'
#
loop_
_entity.id
_entity.type
_entity.pdbx_description
1 polymer ?
#
loop_
_entity_poly.entity_id
_entity_poly.type
_entity_poly.pdbx_seq_one_letter_code
_entity_poly.pdbx_strand_id
1 'polypeptide(L)'
;MAGRGSRLRPHTLTTPKPLISFTGKSIVQRLVEDIVAICDEEINEIAFIIGDFGSQVEKDLKKIASDLGAIGTVVYQDQPLGTAHAILCARESLKGNVVVAFADTLFKADFKLNKKNNGIIWVSKIEDPSAFGVVKIN
;
A
#
# COMPACT_ATOMS: atom_id res chain seq x y z
N MET A 1 0.22 -4.08 5.02
CA MET A 1 1.52 -4.82 4.92
C MET A 1 1.72 -5.82 6.08
N ALA A 2 0.73 -6.13 6.91
CA ALA A 2 0.90 -6.94 8.12
C ALA A 2 1.14 -8.46 7.89
N GLY A 3 1.01 -8.98 6.68
CA GLY A 3 1.23 -10.39 6.37
C GLY A 3 2.71 -10.78 6.33
N ARG A 4 3.07 -11.88 7.00
CA ARG A 4 4.46 -12.38 7.09
C ARG A 4 5.01 -12.99 5.78
N GLY A 5 4.25 -13.05 4.68
CA GLY A 5 4.72 -13.54 3.38
C GLY A 5 5.30 -14.96 3.40
N SER A 6 4.72 -15.87 4.19
CA SER A 6 5.25 -17.21 4.44
C SER A 6 5.47 -18.06 3.17
N ARG A 7 4.74 -17.77 2.09
CA ARG A 7 4.87 -18.46 0.79
C ARG A 7 6.15 -18.11 0.03
N LEU A 8 6.87 -17.05 0.41
CA LEU A 8 8.10 -16.58 -0.23
C LEU A 8 9.36 -16.88 0.60
N ARG A 9 9.29 -17.81 1.54
CA ARG A 9 10.49 -18.28 2.25
C ARG A 9 11.49 -18.93 1.27
N PRO A 10 12.82 -18.72 1.47
CA PRO A 10 13.47 -18.09 2.62
C PRO A 10 13.55 -16.56 2.56
N HIS A 11 13.21 -15.88 1.45
CA HIS A 11 13.41 -14.45 1.26
C HIS A 11 12.67 -13.56 2.27
N THR A 12 11.56 -14.04 2.81
CA THR A 12 10.75 -13.31 3.80
C THR A 12 11.04 -13.67 5.25
N LEU A 13 12.14 -14.38 5.53
CA LEU A 13 12.55 -14.68 6.91
C LEU A 13 13.02 -13.43 7.66
N THR A 14 13.74 -12.57 6.96
CA THR A 14 14.36 -11.35 7.52
C THR A 14 13.78 -10.05 6.95
N THR A 15 13.22 -10.10 5.75
CA THR A 15 12.70 -8.92 5.06
C THR A 15 11.22 -9.11 4.74
N PRO A 16 10.32 -8.19 5.15
CA PRO A 16 8.91 -8.24 4.75
C PRO A 16 8.77 -8.24 3.23
N LYS A 17 7.82 -9.01 2.70
CA LYS A 17 7.55 -9.12 1.25
C LYS A 17 7.56 -7.76 0.52
N PRO A 18 6.89 -6.71 1.02
CA PRO A 18 6.85 -5.41 0.33
C PRO A 18 8.21 -4.69 0.25
N LEU A 19 9.16 -5.05 1.11
CA LEU A 19 10.52 -4.48 1.14
C LEU A 19 11.54 -5.30 0.35
N ILE A 20 11.14 -6.43 -0.22
CA ILE A 20 12.03 -7.18 -1.13
C ILE A 20 12.35 -6.27 -2.33
N SER A 21 13.64 -6.06 -2.53
CA SER A 21 14.12 -5.25 -3.64
C SER A 21 14.18 -6.07 -4.93
N PHE A 22 13.68 -5.49 -5.99
CA PHE A 22 13.79 -6.02 -7.35
C PHE A 22 14.28 -4.90 -8.28
N THR A 23 15.41 -5.12 -8.96
CA THR A 23 16.06 -4.11 -9.81
C THR A 23 16.26 -2.77 -9.10
N GLY A 24 16.81 -2.80 -7.87
CA GLY A 24 17.22 -1.63 -7.11
C GLY A 24 16.13 -0.89 -6.33
N LYS A 25 14.85 -1.29 -6.45
CA LYS A 25 13.74 -0.69 -5.70
C LYS A 25 12.88 -1.75 -5.04
N SER A 26 12.35 -1.48 -3.85
CA SER A 26 11.41 -2.36 -3.19
C SER A 26 10.02 -2.32 -3.86
N ILE A 27 9.23 -3.39 -3.65
CA ILE A 27 7.85 -3.46 -4.17
C ILE A 27 7.02 -2.28 -3.67
N VAL A 28 7.10 -1.97 -2.38
CA VAL A 28 6.36 -0.86 -1.78
C VAL A 28 6.81 0.50 -2.34
N GLN A 29 8.11 0.67 -2.59
CA GLN A 29 8.62 1.91 -3.19
C GLN A 29 8.03 2.11 -4.58
N ARG A 30 8.03 1.08 -5.44
CA ARG A 30 7.42 1.16 -6.78
C ARG A 30 5.94 1.50 -6.71
N LEU A 31 5.21 0.79 -5.83
CA LEU A 31 3.78 1.03 -5.66
C LEU A 31 3.49 2.48 -5.28
N VAL A 32 4.23 3.04 -4.32
CA VAL A 32 4.03 4.42 -3.88
C VAL A 32 4.41 5.42 -4.96
N GLU A 33 5.52 5.20 -5.68
CA GLU A 33 5.92 6.01 -6.83
C GLU A 33 4.82 6.03 -7.91
N ASP A 34 4.25 4.87 -8.25
CA ASP A 34 3.17 4.75 -9.23
C ASP A 34 1.90 5.48 -8.77
N ILE A 35 1.56 5.41 -7.47
CA ILE A 35 0.42 6.15 -6.90
C ILE A 35 0.66 7.66 -6.98
N VAL A 36 1.83 8.13 -6.56
CA VAL A 36 2.17 9.55 -6.66
C VAL A 36 2.09 10.04 -8.11
N ALA A 37 2.55 9.23 -9.05
CA ALA A 37 2.53 9.58 -10.47
C ALA A 37 1.12 9.75 -11.06
N ILE A 38 0.11 9.07 -10.55
CA ILE A 38 -1.29 9.20 -11.03
C ILE A 38 -2.10 10.25 -10.27
N CYS A 39 -1.62 10.75 -9.13
CA CYS A 39 -2.27 11.82 -8.40
C CYS A 39 -1.97 13.19 -9.03
N ASP A 40 -2.98 14.04 -9.19
CA ASP A 40 -2.81 15.42 -9.65
C ASP A 40 -2.48 16.38 -8.49
N GLU A 41 -2.61 15.93 -7.26
CA GLU A 41 -2.34 16.69 -6.03
C GLU A 41 -1.10 16.13 -5.33
N GLU A 42 -0.40 17.01 -4.60
CA GLU A 42 0.70 16.58 -3.75
C GLU A 42 0.18 15.64 -2.65
N ILE A 43 0.90 14.56 -2.45
CA ILE A 43 0.64 13.64 -1.35
C ILE A 43 1.39 14.14 -0.12
N ASN A 44 0.66 14.63 0.86
CA ASN A 44 1.25 15.19 2.08
C ASN A 44 1.72 14.12 3.06
N GLU A 45 1.03 12.98 3.11
CA GLU A 45 1.31 11.91 4.05
C GLU A 45 1.16 10.54 3.39
N ILE A 46 2.06 9.62 3.74
CA ILE A 46 1.99 8.20 3.38
C ILE A 46 2.00 7.38 4.66
N ALA A 47 0.85 6.81 5.00
CA ALA A 47 0.69 5.95 6.16
C ALA A 47 0.95 4.47 5.79
N PHE A 48 1.98 3.89 6.37
CA PHE A 48 2.34 2.48 6.19
C PHE A 48 1.79 1.65 7.35
N ILE A 49 0.80 0.81 7.06
CA ILE A 49 0.24 -0.09 8.07
C ILE A 49 0.99 -1.41 8.01
N ILE A 50 1.70 -1.73 9.08
CA ILE A 50 2.61 -2.89 9.16
C ILE A 50 2.35 -3.73 10.42
N GLY A 51 2.90 -4.95 10.45
CA GLY A 51 3.17 -5.66 11.70
C GLY A 51 4.52 -5.22 12.28
N ASP A 52 4.91 -5.79 13.42
CA ASP A 52 6.23 -5.53 13.96
C ASP A 52 7.31 -6.22 13.11
N PHE A 53 8.09 -5.42 12.42
CA PHE A 53 9.23 -5.83 11.60
C PHE A 53 10.55 -5.16 12.03
N GLY A 54 10.53 -4.46 13.16
CA GLY A 54 11.69 -3.78 13.72
C GLY A 54 11.94 -2.38 13.15
N SER A 55 12.76 -1.62 13.87
CA SER A 55 13.00 -0.19 13.62
C SER A 55 13.67 0.13 12.30
N GLN A 56 14.42 -0.79 11.71
CA GLN A 56 15.04 -0.56 10.40
C GLN A 56 13.99 -0.46 9.30
N VAL A 57 12.98 -1.34 9.34
CA VAL A 57 11.86 -1.31 8.38
C VAL A 57 11.10 0.01 8.46
N GLU A 58 10.87 0.53 9.68
CA GLU A 58 10.23 1.84 9.84
C GLU A 58 11.04 2.97 9.21
N LYS A 59 12.37 2.97 9.43
CA LYS A 59 13.27 3.97 8.84
C LYS A 59 13.25 3.93 7.32
N ASP A 60 13.28 2.73 6.74
CA ASP A 60 13.25 2.54 5.30
C ASP A 60 11.92 3.03 4.69
N LEU A 61 10.79 2.74 5.34
CA LEU A 61 9.47 3.21 4.90
C LEU A 61 9.34 4.73 5.01
N LYS A 62 9.76 5.32 6.12
CA LYS A 62 9.77 6.78 6.29
C LYS A 62 10.68 7.47 5.28
N LYS A 63 11.82 6.86 4.96
CA LYS A 63 12.71 7.36 3.92
C LYS A 63 12.04 7.35 2.54
N ILE A 64 11.34 6.26 2.17
CA ILE A 64 10.59 6.19 0.90
C ILE A 64 9.61 7.34 0.78
N ALA A 65 8.84 7.64 1.83
CA ALA A 65 7.90 8.76 1.83
C ALA A 65 8.62 10.11 1.70
N SER A 66 9.70 10.33 2.46
CA SER A 66 10.49 11.57 2.44
C SER A 66 11.13 11.81 1.06
N ASP A 67 11.63 10.76 0.40
CA ASP A 67 12.21 10.85 -0.95
C ASP A 67 11.15 11.30 -2.00
N LEU A 68 9.87 11.16 -1.69
CA LEU A 68 8.73 11.60 -2.52
C LEU A 68 8.10 12.93 -2.03
N GLY A 69 8.72 13.59 -1.06
CA GLY A 69 8.23 14.85 -0.52
C GLY A 69 7.09 14.74 0.50
N ALA A 70 6.75 13.52 0.94
CA ALA A 70 5.65 13.27 1.86
C ALA A 70 6.13 12.92 3.27
N ILE A 71 5.26 13.10 4.27
CA ILE A 71 5.49 12.63 5.63
C ILE A 71 5.22 11.14 5.69
N GLY A 72 6.19 10.35 6.13
CA GLY A 72 6.03 8.90 6.35
C GLY A 72 5.54 8.60 7.76
N THR A 73 4.32 8.11 7.89
CA THR A 73 3.74 7.63 9.15
C THR A 73 3.71 6.11 9.17
N VAL A 74 4.20 5.51 10.25
CA VAL A 74 4.15 4.04 10.44
C VAL A 74 3.13 3.74 11.51
N VAL A 75 2.19 2.86 11.19
CA VAL A 75 1.10 2.42 12.06
C VAL A 75 1.14 0.90 12.19
N TYR A 76 0.99 0.41 13.42
CA TYR A 76 1.01 -1.01 13.68
C TYR A 76 -0.38 -1.62 13.66
N GLN A 77 -0.49 -2.75 12.98
CA GLN A 77 -1.62 -3.65 13.12
C GLN A 77 -1.20 -4.83 13.99
N ASP A 78 -1.46 -4.75 15.28
CA ASP A 78 -1.04 -5.79 16.26
C ASP A 78 -1.86 -7.08 16.12
N GLN A 79 -3.12 -6.96 15.73
CA GLN A 79 -4.02 -8.08 15.53
C GLN A 79 -4.44 -8.21 14.07
N PRO A 80 -4.28 -9.39 13.43
CA PRO A 80 -4.58 -9.58 12.01
C PRO A 80 -6.09 -9.78 11.76
N LEU A 81 -6.90 -8.76 12.10
CA LEU A 81 -8.36 -8.79 11.96
C LEU A 81 -8.86 -8.41 10.56
N GLY A 82 -7.99 -8.51 9.56
CA GLY A 82 -8.32 -8.25 8.15
C GLY A 82 -8.00 -6.84 7.67
N THR A 83 -8.35 -6.57 6.40
CA THR A 83 -7.96 -5.34 5.69
C THR A 83 -8.67 -4.10 6.21
N ALA A 84 -9.95 -4.20 6.53
CA ALA A 84 -10.71 -3.08 7.10
C ALA A 84 -10.14 -2.65 8.45
N HIS A 85 -9.76 -3.60 9.32
CA HIS A 85 -9.09 -3.30 10.57
C HIS A 85 -7.73 -2.62 10.34
N ALA A 86 -6.95 -3.08 9.35
CA ALA A 86 -5.69 -2.42 9.00
C ALA A 86 -5.90 -0.94 8.65
N ILE A 87 -6.89 -0.64 7.80
CA ILE A 87 -7.25 0.74 7.45
C ILE A 87 -7.66 1.53 8.69
N LEU A 88 -8.46 0.95 9.57
CA LEU A 88 -8.92 1.60 10.79
C LEU A 88 -7.76 1.92 11.76
N CYS A 89 -6.71 1.12 11.80
CA CYS A 89 -5.50 1.43 12.59
C CYS A 89 -4.89 2.77 12.17
N ALA A 90 -5.00 3.15 10.90
CA ALA A 90 -4.49 4.42 10.37
C ALA A 90 -5.55 5.54 10.32
N ARG A 91 -6.60 5.47 11.13
CA ARG A 91 -7.74 6.43 11.10
C ARG A 91 -7.33 7.90 11.20
N GLU A 92 -6.25 8.21 11.91
CA GLU A 92 -5.76 9.58 12.09
C GLU A 92 -5.19 10.17 10.79
N SER A 93 -4.77 9.30 9.85
CA SER A 93 -4.29 9.67 8.50
C SER A 93 -5.42 9.68 7.45
N LEU A 94 -6.64 9.25 7.78
CA LEU A 94 -7.78 9.23 6.86
C LEU A 94 -8.47 10.59 6.80
N LYS A 95 -7.78 11.58 6.22
CA LYS A 95 -8.29 12.97 6.14
C LYS A 95 -8.25 13.43 4.67
N GLY A 96 -9.32 14.10 4.24
CA GLY A 96 -9.43 14.61 2.87
C GLY A 96 -9.52 13.48 1.83
N ASN A 97 -8.85 13.66 0.69
CA ASN A 97 -8.77 12.64 -0.34
C ASN A 97 -7.76 11.56 0.06
N VAL A 98 -8.19 10.31 0.04
CA VAL A 98 -7.37 9.19 0.49
C VAL A 98 -7.26 8.14 -0.61
N VAL A 99 -6.05 7.65 -0.87
CA VAL A 99 -5.79 6.47 -1.70
C VAL A 99 -5.40 5.32 -0.79
N VAL A 100 -6.09 4.18 -0.92
CA VAL A 100 -5.77 2.95 -0.19
C VAL A 100 -5.19 1.94 -1.17
N ALA A 101 -4.00 1.42 -0.86
CA ALA A 101 -3.33 0.42 -1.67
C ALA A 101 -2.81 -0.75 -0.83
N PHE A 102 -2.81 -1.94 -1.44
CA PHE A 102 -2.25 -3.14 -0.83
C PHE A 102 -0.86 -3.40 -1.39
N ALA A 103 0.12 -3.54 -0.50
CA ALA A 103 1.54 -3.57 -0.85
C ALA A 103 2.02 -4.85 -1.55
N ASP A 104 1.13 -5.76 -1.90
CA ASP A 104 1.41 -6.96 -2.70
C ASP A 104 0.89 -6.87 -4.13
N THR A 105 0.31 -5.75 -4.51
CA THR A 105 -0.26 -5.50 -5.83
C THR A 105 0.44 -4.31 -6.48
N LEU A 106 1.15 -4.55 -7.58
CA LEU A 106 1.66 -3.51 -8.45
C LEU A 106 0.66 -3.29 -9.59
N PHE A 107 0.57 -2.06 -10.03
CA PHE A 107 -0.24 -1.70 -11.19
C PHE A 107 0.56 -0.80 -12.13
N LYS A 108 0.12 -0.68 -13.36
CA LYS A 108 0.61 0.30 -14.32
C LYS A 108 -0.59 1.07 -14.86
N ALA A 109 -0.52 2.38 -14.79
CA ALA A 109 -1.61 3.24 -15.22
C ALA A 109 -1.06 4.42 -16.03
N ASP A 110 -1.80 4.80 -17.06
CA ASP A 110 -1.55 5.95 -17.93
C ASP A 110 -2.61 7.05 -17.77
N PHE A 111 -3.40 6.97 -16.69
CA PHE A 111 -4.44 7.94 -16.36
C PHE A 111 -4.09 8.73 -15.10
N LYS A 112 -4.80 9.85 -14.91
CA LYS A 112 -4.75 10.66 -13.70
C LYS A 112 -6.02 10.48 -12.87
N LEU A 113 -5.88 10.55 -11.55
CA LEU A 113 -7.01 10.50 -10.64
C LEU A 113 -7.85 11.77 -10.74
N ASN A 114 -9.15 11.61 -11.00
CA ASN A 114 -10.06 12.74 -10.99
C ASN A 114 -10.65 12.94 -9.59
N LYS A 115 -10.21 13.98 -8.89
CA LYS A 115 -10.66 14.36 -7.55
C LYS A 115 -12.14 14.73 -7.43
N LYS A 116 -12.85 14.92 -8.57
CA LYS A 116 -14.30 15.16 -8.58
C LYS A 116 -15.11 13.90 -8.30
N ASN A 117 -14.49 12.73 -8.40
CA ASN A 117 -15.15 11.47 -8.10
C ASN A 117 -15.20 11.26 -6.58
N ASN A 118 -16.39 10.94 -6.07
CA ASN A 118 -16.58 10.66 -4.64
C ASN A 118 -15.95 9.34 -4.18
N GLY A 119 -15.65 8.44 -5.09
CA GLY A 119 -14.96 7.18 -4.83
C GLY A 119 -14.59 6.48 -6.12
N ILE A 120 -13.44 5.84 -6.12
CA ILE A 120 -12.93 5.06 -7.26
C ILE A 120 -12.47 3.71 -6.71
N ILE A 121 -12.91 2.64 -7.33
CA ILE A 121 -12.43 1.27 -7.05
C ILE A 121 -11.87 0.71 -8.35
N TRP A 122 -10.58 0.36 -8.34
CA TRP A 122 -9.96 -0.31 -9.48
C TRP A 122 -10.27 -1.79 -9.44
N VAL A 123 -10.74 -2.28 -10.55
CA VAL A 123 -11.10 -3.70 -10.72
C VAL A 123 -10.45 -4.26 -11.98
N SER A 124 -10.19 -5.55 -11.98
CA SER A 124 -9.76 -6.28 -13.17
C SER A 124 -10.80 -7.35 -13.51
N LYS A 125 -11.13 -7.46 -14.80
CA LYS A 125 -12.00 -8.52 -15.27
C LYS A 125 -11.20 -9.81 -15.39
N ILE A 126 -11.65 -10.86 -14.70
CA ILE A 126 -11.04 -12.19 -14.70
C ILE A 126 -12.11 -13.24 -15.01
N GLU A 127 -11.69 -14.39 -15.54
CA GLU A 127 -12.62 -15.48 -15.91
C GLU A 127 -13.20 -16.17 -14.67
N ASP A 128 -12.37 -16.52 -13.69
CA ASP A 128 -12.79 -17.15 -12.45
C ASP A 128 -12.50 -16.25 -11.23
N PRO A 129 -13.51 -15.55 -10.68
CA PRO A 129 -13.35 -14.68 -9.53
C PRO A 129 -13.45 -15.40 -8.16
N SER A 130 -13.56 -16.72 -8.13
CA SER A 130 -13.86 -17.48 -6.89
C SER A 130 -12.89 -17.25 -5.73
N ALA A 131 -11.63 -16.90 -6.04
CA ALA A 131 -10.58 -16.62 -5.05
C ALA A 131 -10.47 -15.13 -4.66
N PHE A 132 -11.34 -14.25 -5.18
CA PHE A 132 -11.21 -12.81 -5.05
C PHE A 132 -12.50 -12.17 -4.56
N GLY A 133 -12.37 -10.95 -4.04
CA GLY A 133 -13.53 -10.08 -3.84
C GLY A 133 -14.06 -9.59 -5.19
N VAL A 134 -15.39 -9.53 -5.31
CA VAL A 134 -16.05 -9.08 -6.54
C VAL A 134 -16.85 -7.82 -6.30
N VAL A 135 -16.98 -6.98 -7.32
CA VAL A 135 -17.88 -5.83 -7.34
C VAL A 135 -19.08 -6.15 -8.23
N LYS A 136 -20.27 -5.74 -7.80
CA LYS A 136 -21.46 -5.78 -8.62
C LYS A 136 -21.64 -4.42 -9.28
N ILE A 137 -21.69 -4.41 -10.60
CA ILE A 137 -21.95 -3.20 -11.38
C ILE A 137 -23.45 -3.23 -11.75
N ASN A 138 -24.16 -2.18 -11.39
CA ASN A 138 -25.58 -1.99 -11.74
C ASN A 138 -25.67 -1.23 -13.06
#